data_109bd297f2eeddad8d9fb9b44eef7df1
#
_entry.id   109bd297f2eeddad8d9fb9b44eef7df1
#
_cell.length_a   1.000
_cell.length_b   1.000
_cell.length_c   1.000
_cell.angle_alpha   90.00
_cell.angle_beta   90.00
_cell.angle_gamma   90.00
#
_symmetry.space_group_name_H-M   'P 1'
#
loop_
_entity.id
_entity.type
_entity.pdbx_description
1 polymer ?
#
loop_
_entity_poly.entity_id
_entity_poly.type
_entity_poly.pdbx_seq_one_letter_code
_entity_poly.pdbx_strand_id
1 'polypeptide(L)'
;MKTESATRDTAIASAVQAFDSGSFFAELERRVGYRTESQEPSQAGQLHAYLTEEIAPALHRMGFETKLMQNPEGVDAPVLLGVRHEGDDLATIVTYGHGDVVRGYDDQWNEGLQPWKVVVEGDRWYGRGIADNKGQHSVNLTALEAVLAARGGKLGYNVKVIFETGEEIDSPGLDSVCAAEKDYLRGDLFLASDGPRVSAERDRKSVV
;
A
#
# COMPACT_ATOMS: atom_id res chain seq x y z
N MET A 1 -3.45 28.56 13.91
CA MET A 1 -4.23 28.45 12.66
C MET A 1 -3.40 28.68 11.38
N LYS A 2 -2.55 29.69 11.25
CA LYS A 2 -1.72 29.90 10.02
C LYS A 2 -0.65 28.79 9.80
N THR A 3 -0.12 28.19 10.83
CA THR A 3 0.93 27.14 10.75
C THR A 3 0.40 25.79 10.26
N GLU A 4 -0.81 25.40 10.59
CA GLU A 4 -1.40 24.12 10.16
C GLU A 4 -1.78 24.12 8.68
N SER A 5 -2.35 25.22 8.16
CA SER A 5 -2.65 25.36 6.74
C SER A 5 -1.36 25.33 5.90
N ALA A 6 -0.30 26.03 6.33
CA ALA A 6 0.98 26.02 5.63
C ALA A 6 1.61 24.61 5.57
N THR A 7 1.47 23.80 6.64
CA THR A 7 2.00 22.44 6.68
C THR A 7 1.23 21.51 5.74
N ARG A 8 -0.11 21.65 5.68
CA ARG A 8 -0.95 20.88 4.76
C ARG A 8 -0.60 21.18 3.29
N ASP A 9 -0.48 22.47 2.95
CA ASP A 9 -0.17 22.89 1.58
C ASP A 9 1.24 22.43 1.17
N THR A 10 2.19 22.42 2.10
CA THR A 10 3.54 21.89 1.87
C THR A 10 3.51 20.38 1.64
N ALA A 11 2.73 19.62 2.40
CA ALA A 11 2.60 18.18 2.19
C ALA A 11 1.96 17.85 0.83
N ILE A 12 0.91 18.59 0.45
CA ILE A 12 0.28 18.43 -0.87
C ILE A 12 1.29 18.74 -1.98
N ALA A 13 2.02 19.84 -1.88
CA ALA A 13 3.04 20.21 -2.86
C ALA A 13 4.15 19.16 -2.96
N SER A 14 4.58 18.56 -1.84
CA SER A 14 5.55 17.47 -1.83
C SER A 14 5.04 16.23 -2.53
N ALA A 15 3.78 15.83 -2.29
CA ALA A 15 3.18 14.68 -2.96
C ALA A 15 3.03 14.92 -4.48
N VAL A 16 2.60 16.12 -4.88
CA VAL A 16 2.54 16.51 -6.30
C VAL A 16 3.93 16.49 -6.94
N GLN A 17 4.94 16.99 -6.24
CA GLN A 17 6.32 16.94 -6.71
C GLN A 17 6.83 15.50 -6.90
N ALA A 18 6.47 14.57 -6.02
CA ALA A 18 6.83 13.15 -6.19
C ALA A 18 6.24 12.58 -7.48
N PHE A 19 5.02 12.97 -7.84
CA PHE A 19 4.41 12.60 -9.12
C PHE A 19 5.11 13.27 -10.30
N ASP A 20 5.28 14.59 -10.27
CA ASP A 20 5.83 15.38 -11.38
C ASP A 20 7.30 15.06 -11.67
N SER A 21 8.08 14.71 -10.64
CA SER A 21 9.49 14.30 -10.79
C SER A 21 9.67 12.88 -11.34
N GLY A 22 8.59 12.08 -11.39
CA GLY A 22 8.63 10.68 -11.79
C GLY A 22 9.07 9.72 -10.67
N SER A 23 9.33 10.19 -9.44
CA SER A 23 9.71 9.30 -8.33
C SER A 23 8.58 8.36 -7.94
N PHE A 24 7.34 8.85 -7.90
CA PHE A 24 6.16 8.01 -7.69
C PHE A 24 6.01 6.95 -8.79
N PHE A 25 6.22 7.33 -10.05
CA PHE A 25 6.17 6.40 -11.17
C PHE A 25 7.22 5.29 -11.01
N ALA A 26 8.47 5.64 -10.72
CA ALA A 26 9.55 4.67 -10.57
C ALA A 26 9.30 3.67 -9.41
N GLU A 27 8.72 4.12 -8.31
CA GLU A 27 8.33 3.23 -7.20
C GLU A 27 7.17 2.31 -7.59
N LEU A 28 6.15 2.85 -8.25
CA LEU A 28 5.01 2.05 -8.70
C LEU A 28 5.41 1.05 -9.77
N GLU A 29 6.28 1.42 -10.72
CA GLU A 29 6.80 0.50 -11.73
C GLU A 29 7.57 -0.66 -11.09
N ARG A 30 8.40 -0.39 -10.10
CA ARG A 30 9.12 -1.43 -9.35
C ARG A 30 8.14 -2.37 -8.65
N ARG A 31 7.08 -1.84 -8.01
CA ARG A 31 6.03 -2.62 -7.34
C ARG A 31 5.23 -3.47 -8.34
N VAL A 32 4.87 -2.92 -9.48
CA VAL A 32 4.18 -3.67 -10.56
C VAL A 32 5.05 -4.80 -11.10
N GLY A 33 6.37 -4.63 -11.10
CA GLY A 33 7.32 -5.65 -11.55
C GLY A 33 7.34 -6.94 -10.71
N TYR A 34 6.88 -6.91 -9.46
CA TYR A 34 6.69 -8.14 -8.67
C TYR A 34 5.46 -8.90 -9.16
N ARG A 35 5.65 -10.14 -9.59
CA ARG A 35 4.57 -11.05 -10.06
C ARG A 35 3.84 -11.68 -8.88
N THR A 36 3.12 -10.90 -8.13
CA THR A 36 2.45 -11.32 -6.89
C THR A 36 1.07 -11.94 -7.15
N GLU A 37 1.02 -12.91 -8.06
CA GLU A 37 -0.20 -13.63 -8.43
C GLU A 37 -0.57 -14.64 -7.34
N SER A 38 -1.45 -14.28 -6.41
CA SER A 38 -1.86 -15.15 -5.29
C SER A 38 -2.58 -16.43 -5.73
N GLN A 39 -3.17 -16.42 -6.93
CA GLN A 39 -3.81 -17.57 -7.55
C GLN A 39 -2.83 -18.59 -8.17
N GLU A 40 -1.52 -18.28 -8.16
CA GLU A 40 -0.48 -19.11 -8.75
C GLU A 40 0.53 -19.57 -7.67
N PRO A 41 0.46 -20.84 -7.21
CA PRO A 41 1.34 -21.34 -6.14
C PRO A 41 2.84 -21.20 -6.44
N SER A 42 3.23 -21.19 -7.72
CA SER A 42 4.61 -20.96 -8.13
C SER A 42 5.12 -19.54 -7.83
N GLN A 43 4.23 -18.60 -7.55
CA GLN A 43 4.56 -17.20 -7.25
C GLN A 43 4.60 -16.90 -5.73
N ALA A 44 4.45 -17.90 -4.86
CA ALA A 44 4.52 -17.72 -3.39
C ALA A 44 5.79 -16.95 -2.94
N GLY A 45 6.93 -17.24 -3.56
CA GLY A 45 8.18 -16.49 -3.31
C GLY A 45 8.09 -15.01 -3.66
N GLN A 46 7.30 -14.63 -4.65
CA GLN A 46 7.08 -13.23 -5.05
C GLN A 46 6.20 -12.48 -4.04
N LEU A 47 5.20 -13.15 -3.46
CA LEU A 47 4.36 -12.59 -2.41
C LEU A 47 5.21 -12.25 -1.18
N HIS A 48 6.07 -13.17 -0.77
CA HIS A 48 6.99 -12.96 0.34
C HIS A 48 8.01 -11.83 0.03
N ALA A 49 8.65 -11.88 -1.13
CA ALA A 49 9.63 -10.88 -1.56
C ALA A 49 9.02 -9.47 -1.63
N TYR A 50 7.80 -9.34 -2.13
CA TYR A 50 7.11 -8.06 -2.18
C TYR A 50 6.98 -7.41 -0.80
N LEU A 51 6.57 -8.19 0.20
CA LEU A 51 6.44 -7.67 1.57
C LEU A 51 7.80 -7.36 2.22
N THR A 52 8.81 -8.21 2.00
CA THR A 52 10.10 -8.11 2.73
C THR A 52 11.13 -7.24 2.02
N GLU A 53 11.11 -7.16 0.69
CA GLU A 53 12.12 -6.45 -0.10
C GLU A 53 11.62 -5.10 -0.64
N GLU A 54 10.30 -4.91 -0.74
CA GLU A 54 9.71 -3.67 -1.24
C GLU A 54 8.95 -2.90 -0.15
N ILE A 55 7.96 -3.52 0.52
CA ILE A 55 7.09 -2.81 1.46
C ILE A 55 7.77 -2.56 2.81
N ALA A 56 8.37 -3.58 3.43
CA ALA A 56 9.03 -3.40 4.72
C ALA A 56 10.15 -2.35 4.66
N PRO A 57 11.06 -2.33 3.65
CA PRO A 57 12.04 -1.26 3.53
C PRO A 57 11.43 0.13 3.33
N ALA A 58 10.30 0.26 2.60
CA ALA A 58 9.60 1.53 2.46
C ALA A 58 9.06 2.02 3.81
N LEU A 59 8.46 1.13 4.59
CA LEU A 59 7.97 1.43 5.94
C LEU A 59 9.13 1.78 6.90
N HIS A 60 10.23 1.04 6.86
CA HIS A 60 11.41 1.30 7.71
C HIS A 60 12.00 2.69 7.44
N ARG A 61 12.06 3.15 6.18
CA ARG A 61 12.50 4.54 5.87
C ARG A 61 11.63 5.60 6.52
N MET A 62 10.36 5.28 6.71
CA MET A 62 9.39 6.14 7.42
C MET A 62 9.38 5.93 8.94
N GLY A 63 10.29 5.11 9.50
CA GLY A 63 10.42 4.85 10.93
C GLY A 63 9.35 3.90 11.50
N PHE A 64 8.78 3.04 10.68
CA PHE A 64 7.94 1.94 11.16
C PHE A 64 8.80 0.77 11.63
N GLU A 65 8.34 0.09 12.66
CA GLU A 65 8.73 -1.28 12.98
C GLU A 65 7.78 -2.23 12.27
N THR A 66 8.29 -3.35 11.75
CA THR A 66 7.49 -4.30 10.98
C THR A 66 7.59 -5.71 11.52
N LYS A 67 6.51 -6.49 11.36
CA LYS A 67 6.41 -7.89 11.75
C LYS A 67 5.78 -8.68 10.61
N LEU A 68 6.52 -9.63 10.04
CA LEU A 68 5.98 -10.54 9.05
C LEU A 68 5.30 -11.72 9.74
N MET A 69 4.04 -11.93 9.40
CA MET A 69 3.22 -13.03 9.88
C MET A 69 3.09 -14.10 8.81
N GLN A 70 3.36 -15.35 9.18
CA GLN A 70 2.97 -16.48 8.32
C GLN A 70 1.46 -16.67 8.41
N ASN A 71 0.85 -17.11 7.30
CA ASN A 71 -0.57 -17.38 7.28
C ASN A 71 -0.89 -18.59 8.18
N PRO A 72 -1.77 -18.44 9.19
CA PRO A 72 -2.07 -19.51 10.14
C PRO A 72 -2.84 -20.69 9.51
N GLU A 73 -3.46 -20.49 8.36
CA GLU A 73 -4.17 -21.55 7.61
C GLU A 73 -3.26 -22.35 6.68
N GLY A 74 -1.94 -22.06 6.70
CA GLY A 74 -0.96 -22.77 5.89
C GLY A 74 -1.00 -22.44 4.40
N VAL A 75 -1.67 -21.33 4.03
CA VAL A 75 -1.65 -20.78 2.67
C VAL A 75 -0.41 -19.90 2.52
N ASP A 76 0.24 -19.93 1.35
CA ASP A 76 1.39 -19.10 1.02
C ASP A 76 0.98 -17.63 0.72
N ALA A 77 0.31 -17.03 1.68
CA ALA A 77 -0.17 -15.65 1.65
C ALA A 77 0.22 -14.92 2.95
N PRO A 78 1.50 -14.53 3.12
CA PRO A 78 1.97 -13.85 4.33
C PRO A 78 1.34 -12.46 4.50
N VAL A 79 1.30 -11.99 5.75
CA VAL A 79 0.81 -10.67 6.13
C VAL A 79 1.93 -9.89 6.81
N LEU A 80 2.17 -8.66 6.38
CA LEU A 80 3.10 -7.74 7.01
C LEU A 80 2.31 -6.74 7.86
N LEU A 81 2.61 -6.71 9.15
CA LEU A 81 2.12 -5.70 10.08
C LEU A 81 3.22 -4.67 10.31
N GLY A 82 2.85 -3.40 10.40
CA GLY A 82 3.78 -2.34 10.72
C GLY A 82 3.19 -1.37 11.74
N VAL A 83 4.03 -0.78 12.57
CA VAL A 83 3.65 0.26 13.52
C VAL A 83 4.67 1.40 13.51
N ARG A 84 4.17 2.62 13.45
CA ARG A 84 4.87 3.84 13.80
C ARG A 84 4.17 4.47 14.98
N HIS A 85 4.81 4.39 16.14
CA HIS A 85 4.30 4.95 17.40
C HIS A 85 4.98 6.29 17.68
N GLU A 86 4.20 7.34 17.89
CA GLU A 86 4.71 8.69 18.20
C GLU A 86 4.31 9.17 19.59
N GLY A 87 3.33 8.53 20.22
CA GLY A 87 2.92 8.86 21.60
C GLY A 87 1.63 8.17 22.03
N ASP A 88 1.53 7.86 23.34
CA ASP A 88 0.41 7.13 23.92
C ASP A 88 -0.89 7.93 23.94
N ASP A 89 -0.80 9.26 24.01
CA ASP A 89 -1.97 10.17 24.00
C ASP A 89 -2.42 10.57 22.59
N LEU A 90 -1.76 10.05 21.55
CA LEU A 90 -2.08 10.37 20.16
C LEU A 90 -3.06 9.36 19.56
N ALA A 91 -3.97 9.86 18.72
CA ALA A 91 -4.85 9.00 17.95
C ALA A 91 -4.06 8.02 17.07
N THR A 92 -4.59 6.82 16.91
CA THR A 92 -4.00 5.75 16.10
C THR A 92 -4.86 5.47 14.87
N ILE A 93 -4.27 5.64 13.70
CA ILE A 93 -4.87 5.28 12.42
C ILE A 93 -4.36 3.90 12.02
N VAL A 94 -5.27 2.99 11.71
CA VAL A 94 -4.96 1.70 11.09
C VAL A 94 -5.24 1.82 9.60
N THR A 95 -4.30 1.46 8.76
CA THR A 95 -4.49 1.45 7.31
C THR A 95 -4.22 0.06 6.74
N TYR A 96 -4.79 -0.19 5.58
CA TYR A 96 -4.79 -1.48 4.91
C TYR A 96 -4.37 -1.32 3.45
N GLY A 97 -3.73 -2.36 2.92
CA GLY A 97 -3.48 -2.57 1.51
C GLY A 97 -3.13 -4.02 1.25
N HIS A 98 -3.33 -4.48 0.01
CA HIS A 98 -2.85 -5.79 -0.40
C HIS A 98 -1.80 -5.70 -1.51
N GLY A 99 -0.86 -6.63 -1.47
CA GLY A 99 0.27 -6.66 -2.40
C GLY A 99 0.10 -7.68 -3.51
N ASP A 100 -0.84 -8.62 -3.35
CA ASP A 100 -1.14 -9.61 -4.37
C ASP A 100 -2.03 -9.04 -5.48
N VAL A 101 -2.12 -9.79 -6.56
CA VAL A 101 -2.90 -9.47 -7.74
C VAL A 101 -3.48 -10.75 -8.33
N VAL A 102 -4.58 -10.64 -9.08
CA VAL A 102 -5.06 -11.71 -9.94
C VAL A 102 -4.04 -12.04 -11.02
N ARG A 103 -4.25 -13.15 -11.75
CA ARG A 103 -3.37 -13.59 -12.85
C ARG A 103 -3.05 -12.46 -13.82
N GLY A 104 -1.80 -12.43 -14.27
CA GLY A 104 -1.33 -11.45 -15.25
C GLY A 104 -1.95 -11.62 -16.63
N TYR A 105 -2.23 -12.89 -17.04
CA TYR A 105 -2.71 -13.22 -18.38
C TYR A 105 -1.82 -12.61 -19.48
N ASP A 106 -0.53 -12.91 -19.42
CA ASP A 106 0.54 -12.27 -20.20
C ASP A 106 0.27 -12.24 -21.73
N ASP A 107 -0.48 -13.21 -22.24
CA ASP A 107 -0.83 -13.36 -23.65
C ASP A 107 -2.17 -12.70 -24.08
N GLN A 108 -2.88 -12.08 -23.13
CA GLN A 108 -4.20 -11.49 -23.37
C GLN A 108 -4.21 -9.96 -23.37
N TRP A 109 -3.04 -9.34 -23.24
CA TRP A 109 -2.91 -7.89 -23.31
C TRP A 109 -2.91 -7.39 -24.75
N ASN A 110 -3.45 -6.18 -24.95
CA ASN A 110 -3.38 -5.54 -26.25
C ASN A 110 -1.91 -5.33 -26.67
N GLU A 111 -1.69 -5.22 -27.99
CA GLU A 111 -0.36 -4.96 -28.54
C GLU A 111 0.31 -3.75 -27.87
N GLY A 112 1.55 -3.91 -27.44
CA GLY A 112 2.32 -2.89 -26.71
C GLY A 112 2.09 -2.82 -25.22
N LEU A 113 1.04 -3.46 -24.68
CA LEU A 113 0.77 -3.53 -23.24
C LEU A 113 1.26 -4.85 -22.65
N GLN A 114 1.54 -4.86 -21.36
CA GLN A 114 1.98 -6.05 -20.62
C GLN A 114 1.69 -5.91 -19.12
N PRO A 115 1.55 -7.03 -18.39
CA PRO A 115 1.16 -6.96 -16.97
C PRO A 115 2.26 -6.45 -16.03
N TRP A 116 3.53 -6.78 -16.28
CA TRP A 116 4.62 -6.67 -15.29
C TRP A 116 5.56 -5.48 -15.52
N LYS A 117 5.16 -4.58 -16.35
CA LYS A 117 5.83 -3.31 -16.59
C LYS A 117 4.79 -2.23 -16.82
N VAL A 118 4.99 -1.06 -16.24
CA VAL A 118 4.09 0.06 -16.48
C VAL A 118 4.28 0.59 -17.90
N VAL A 119 3.20 0.60 -18.66
CA VAL A 119 3.16 1.22 -19.99
C VAL A 119 2.32 2.49 -19.90
N VAL A 120 2.88 3.58 -20.41
CA VAL A 120 2.22 4.90 -20.42
C VAL A 120 1.68 5.20 -21.82
N GLU A 121 0.36 5.44 -21.91
CA GLU A 121 -0.30 5.88 -23.13
C GLU A 121 -1.14 7.14 -22.84
N GLY A 122 -0.66 8.28 -23.25
CA GLY A 122 -1.29 9.57 -22.97
C GLY A 122 -1.34 9.86 -21.46
N ASP A 123 -2.54 9.98 -20.93
CA ASP A 123 -2.82 10.22 -19.51
C ASP A 123 -3.10 8.94 -18.69
N ARG A 124 -2.87 7.76 -19.29
CA ARG A 124 -3.16 6.46 -18.69
C ARG A 124 -1.91 5.63 -18.48
N TRP A 125 -1.89 4.91 -17.38
CA TRP A 125 -0.87 3.93 -17.05
C TRP A 125 -1.49 2.54 -17.00
N TYR A 126 -0.84 1.58 -17.66
CA TYR A 126 -1.30 0.20 -17.76
C TYR A 126 -0.30 -0.74 -17.12
N GLY A 127 -0.79 -1.74 -16.40
CA GLY A 127 -0.03 -2.79 -15.75
C GLY A 127 -0.90 -3.55 -14.75
N ARG A 128 -0.53 -4.79 -14.40
CA ARG A 128 -1.27 -5.57 -13.40
C ARG A 128 -1.01 -5.00 -12.00
N GLY A 129 -2.10 -4.76 -11.25
CA GLY A 129 -1.99 -4.17 -9.91
C GLY A 129 -1.73 -2.66 -9.91
N ILE A 130 -1.65 -2.00 -11.06
CA ILE A 130 -1.34 -0.56 -11.15
C ILE A 130 -2.40 0.33 -10.49
N ALA A 131 -3.62 -0.17 -10.35
CA ALA A 131 -4.67 0.43 -9.54
C ALA A 131 -4.90 -0.44 -8.30
N ASP A 132 -5.32 -1.64 -8.50
CA ASP A 132 -5.73 -2.63 -7.51
C ASP A 132 -4.60 -3.60 -7.18
N ASN A 133 -3.97 -3.52 -6.03
CA ASN A 133 -4.04 -2.46 -5.01
C ASN A 133 -2.70 -1.71 -4.89
N LYS A 134 -1.66 -2.09 -5.71
CA LYS A 134 -0.30 -1.51 -5.65
C LYS A 134 -0.29 0.00 -5.88
N GLY A 135 -1.14 0.51 -6.77
CA GLY A 135 -1.28 1.94 -6.98
C GLY A 135 -1.90 2.66 -5.79
N GLN A 136 -2.98 2.11 -5.24
CA GLN A 136 -3.70 2.72 -4.12
C GLN A 136 -2.82 2.81 -2.86
N HIS A 137 -2.16 1.71 -2.47
CA HIS A 137 -1.29 1.79 -1.30
C HIS A 137 0.01 2.58 -1.58
N SER A 138 0.47 2.66 -2.83
CA SER A 138 1.58 3.56 -3.19
C SER A 138 1.22 5.02 -2.97
N VAL A 139 -0.01 5.43 -3.30
CA VAL A 139 -0.52 6.78 -3.00
C VAL A 139 -0.51 7.03 -1.49
N ASN A 140 -0.97 6.06 -0.69
CA ASN A 140 -0.98 6.17 0.77
C ASN A 140 0.43 6.31 1.36
N LEU A 141 1.39 5.49 0.90
CA LEU A 141 2.79 5.58 1.34
C LEU A 141 3.41 6.92 0.97
N THR A 142 3.22 7.40 -0.26
CA THR A 142 3.70 8.70 -0.71
C THR A 142 3.07 9.85 0.09
N ALA A 143 1.79 9.74 0.43
CA ALA A 143 1.12 10.73 1.28
C ALA A 143 1.72 10.77 2.70
N LEU A 144 2.03 9.63 3.31
CA LEU A 144 2.71 9.55 4.60
C LEU A 144 4.11 10.17 4.55
N GLU A 145 4.90 9.87 3.52
CA GLU A 145 6.22 10.46 3.29
C GLU A 145 6.14 11.98 3.14
N ALA A 146 5.18 12.48 2.37
CA ALA A 146 4.97 13.92 2.18
C ALA A 146 4.59 14.63 3.50
N VAL A 147 3.74 14.01 4.33
CA VAL A 147 3.38 14.54 5.65
C VAL A 147 4.59 14.55 6.58
N LEU A 148 5.37 13.47 6.61
CA LEU A 148 6.60 13.40 7.42
C LEU A 148 7.60 14.49 7.01
N ALA A 149 7.82 14.67 5.72
CA ALA A 149 8.71 15.72 5.19
C ALA A 149 8.23 17.12 5.59
N ALA A 150 6.93 17.42 5.41
CA ALA A 150 6.35 18.70 5.73
C ALA A 150 6.34 19.04 7.23
N ARG A 151 6.36 18.01 8.10
CA ARG A 151 6.26 18.15 9.57
C ARG A 151 7.57 17.82 10.29
N GLY A 152 8.70 17.82 9.59
CA GLY A 152 10.02 17.60 10.20
C GLY A 152 10.19 16.19 10.78
N GLY A 153 9.65 15.17 10.10
CA GLY A 153 9.78 13.78 10.47
C GLY A 153 8.73 13.27 11.47
N LYS A 154 7.65 14.03 11.70
CA LYS A 154 6.57 13.64 12.61
C LYS A 154 5.22 13.64 11.91
N LEU A 155 4.39 12.62 12.21
CA LEU A 155 2.99 12.58 11.78
C LEU A 155 2.08 13.36 12.73
N GLY A 156 2.32 13.27 14.05
CA GLY A 156 1.48 13.81 15.10
C GLY A 156 0.27 12.90 15.41
N TYR A 157 0.33 11.66 14.96
CA TYR A 157 -0.57 10.55 15.26
C TYR A 157 0.19 9.23 15.08
N ASN A 158 -0.31 8.16 15.68
CA ASN A 158 0.23 6.82 15.49
C ASN A 158 -0.35 6.22 14.21
N VAL A 159 0.45 5.41 13.51
CA VAL A 159 -0.02 4.68 12.32
C VAL A 159 0.30 3.20 12.49
N LYS A 160 -0.67 2.36 12.20
CA LYS A 160 -0.50 0.92 12.02
C LYS A 160 -0.89 0.56 10.60
N VAL A 161 -0.17 -0.38 10.01
CA VAL A 161 -0.43 -0.82 8.65
C VAL A 161 -0.61 -2.34 8.61
N ILE A 162 -1.53 -2.78 7.78
CA ILE A 162 -1.76 -4.19 7.44
C ILE A 162 -1.52 -4.30 5.93
N PHE A 163 -0.55 -5.10 5.53
CA PHE A 163 -0.34 -5.49 4.15
C PHE A 163 -0.48 -7.00 4.02
N GLU A 164 -1.51 -7.45 3.34
CA GLU A 164 -1.70 -8.86 3.03
C GLU A 164 -1.28 -9.20 1.59
N THR A 165 -1.25 -10.49 1.28
CA THR A 165 -0.94 -11.03 -0.06
C THR A 165 -1.89 -12.14 -0.46
N GLY A 166 -3.15 -12.08 0.00
CA GLY A 166 -4.19 -13.07 -0.26
C GLY A 166 -5.56 -12.48 -0.54
N GLU A 167 -5.68 -11.17 -0.78
CA GLU A 167 -6.98 -10.52 -1.00
C GLU A 167 -7.70 -11.09 -2.21
N GLU A 168 -7.01 -11.30 -3.30
CA GLU A 168 -7.53 -11.80 -4.58
C GLU A 168 -7.89 -13.31 -4.57
N ILE A 169 -7.77 -13.94 -3.39
CA ILE A 169 -8.20 -15.30 -3.09
C ILE A 169 -9.05 -15.36 -1.81
N ASP A 170 -9.82 -14.30 -1.53
CA ASP A 170 -10.73 -14.16 -0.38
C ASP A 170 -10.03 -14.07 1.00
N SER A 171 -8.80 -13.51 1.07
CA SER A 171 -8.03 -13.23 2.29
C SER A 171 -7.97 -14.39 3.30
N PRO A 172 -7.59 -15.63 2.89
CA PRO A 172 -7.57 -16.74 3.80
C PRO A 172 -6.66 -16.48 4.99
N GLY A 173 -7.16 -16.72 6.22
CA GLY A 173 -6.43 -16.57 7.47
C GLY A 173 -6.16 -15.13 7.93
N LEU A 174 -6.58 -14.10 7.21
CA LEU A 174 -6.41 -12.70 7.63
C LEU A 174 -7.16 -12.41 8.94
N ASP A 175 -8.37 -12.92 9.08
CA ASP A 175 -9.16 -12.81 10.30
C ASP A 175 -8.46 -13.43 11.51
N SER A 176 -7.83 -14.58 11.31
CA SER A 176 -7.04 -15.28 12.34
C SER A 176 -5.79 -14.47 12.74
N VAL A 177 -5.09 -13.85 11.78
CA VAL A 177 -3.98 -12.94 12.04
C VAL A 177 -4.48 -11.71 12.83
N CYS A 178 -5.56 -11.09 12.39
CA CYS A 178 -6.14 -9.93 13.07
C CYS A 178 -6.63 -10.26 14.49
N ALA A 179 -7.20 -11.44 14.69
CA ALA A 179 -7.61 -11.90 16.01
C ALA A 179 -6.43 -12.14 16.96
N ALA A 180 -5.36 -12.78 16.47
CA ALA A 180 -4.14 -13.02 17.22
C ALA A 180 -3.41 -11.73 17.61
N GLU A 181 -3.42 -10.73 16.71
CA GLU A 181 -2.73 -9.45 16.86
C GLU A 181 -3.69 -8.31 17.27
N LYS A 182 -4.85 -8.63 17.83
CA LYS A 182 -5.92 -7.68 18.16
C LYS A 182 -5.44 -6.45 18.95
N ASP A 183 -4.63 -6.66 19.97
CA ASP A 183 -4.12 -5.55 20.79
C ASP A 183 -3.07 -4.72 20.03
N TYR A 184 -2.24 -5.38 19.23
CA TYR A 184 -1.28 -4.71 18.33
C TYR A 184 -2.00 -3.87 17.28
N LEU A 185 -3.14 -4.33 16.74
CA LEU A 185 -3.90 -3.66 15.68
C LEU A 185 -4.97 -2.69 16.19
N ARG A 186 -5.16 -2.55 17.51
CA ARG A 186 -6.14 -1.60 18.05
C ARG A 186 -5.85 -0.19 17.55
N GLY A 187 -6.87 0.52 17.08
CA GLY A 187 -6.80 1.91 16.61
C GLY A 187 -8.11 2.64 16.80
N ASP A 188 -8.10 3.93 16.52
CA ASP A 188 -9.25 4.83 16.64
C ASP A 188 -9.97 5.02 15.31
N LEU A 189 -9.25 4.87 14.20
CA LEU A 189 -9.76 4.99 12.84
C LEU A 189 -9.15 3.91 11.96
N PHE A 190 -9.99 3.27 11.15
CA PHE A 190 -9.55 2.38 10.07
C PHE A 190 -9.71 3.08 8.71
N LEU A 191 -8.66 3.09 7.91
CA LEU A 191 -8.63 3.70 6.58
C LEU A 191 -8.14 2.68 5.56
N ALA A 192 -9.04 2.17 4.74
CA ALA A 192 -8.72 1.32 3.61
C ALA A 192 -8.86 2.10 2.30
N SER A 193 -7.86 1.97 1.43
CA SER A 193 -7.90 2.49 0.07
C SER A 193 -7.96 1.31 -0.89
N ASP A 194 -9.13 0.69 -0.92
CA ASP A 194 -9.43 -0.43 -1.77
C ASP A 194 -10.87 -0.32 -2.26
N GLY A 195 -11.05 -0.39 -3.56
CA GLY A 195 -12.37 -0.29 -4.15
C GLY A 195 -12.43 0.48 -5.47
N PRO A 196 -13.51 0.26 -6.24
CA PRO A 196 -13.68 0.88 -7.55
C PRO A 196 -13.91 2.38 -7.44
N ARG A 197 -13.37 3.13 -8.39
CA ARG A 197 -13.70 4.54 -8.57
C ARG A 197 -15.04 4.70 -9.27
N VAL A 198 -15.75 5.75 -8.93
CA VAL A 198 -17.01 6.11 -9.60
C VAL A 198 -16.72 6.64 -11.02
N SER A 199 -15.64 7.38 -11.20
CA SER A 199 -15.14 7.86 -12.48
C SER A 199 -13.67 8.27 -12.35
N ALA A 200 -13.00 8.61 -13.46
CA ALA A 200 -11.63 9.15 -13.45
C ALA A 200 -11.50 10.43 -12.59
N GLU A 201 -12.59 11.16 -12.37
CA GLU A 201 -12.62 12.44 -11.66
C GLU A 201 -13.18 12.32 -10.24
N ARG A 202 -13.75 11.17 -9.88
CA ARG A 202 -14.44 10.95 -8.60
C ARG A 202 -13.97 9.66 -7.97
N ASP A 203 -13.31 9.79 -6.85
CA ASP A 203 -12.98 8.66 -5.99
C ASP A 203 -14.18 8.25 -5.12
N ARG A 204 -14.28 6.95 -4.81
CA ARG A 204 -15.23 6.42 -3.84
C ARG A 204 -14.48 6.22 -2.53
N LYS A 205 -14.63 7.15 -1.60
CA LYS A 205 -14.11 6.98 -0.25
C LYS A 205 -15.03 6.06 0.55
N SER A 206 -14.49 4.94 0.98
CA SER A 206 -15.12 4.15 2.05
C SER A 206 -14.43 4.52 3.36
N VAL A 207 -15.13 5.26 4.21
CA VAL A 207 -14.74 5.46 5.61
C VAL A 207 -15.66 4.55 6.43
N VAL A 208 -15.09 3.60 7.14
CA VAL A 208 -15.80 2.73 8.08
C VAL A 208 -15.37 3.08 9.50
#